data_023ed9371873f4ef1f2781cb8175bc66
#
_entry.id   023ed9371873f4ef1f2781cb8175bc66
#
_cell.length_a   1.000
_cell.length_b   1.000
_cell.length_c   1.000
_cell.angle_alpha   90.00
_cell.angle_beta   90.00
_cell.angle_gamma   90.00
#
_symmetry.space_group_name_H-M   'P 1'
#
loop_
_entity.id
_entity.type
_entity.pdbx_description
1 polymer ?
#
loop_
_entity_poly.entity_id
_entity_poly.type
_entity_poly.pdbx_seq_one_letter_code
_entity_poly.pdbx_strand_id
1 'polypeptide(L)'
;MEGISNESPEAKNGSFEDQFAKKERIKVTGGVAEVIDIKAENPELNMPVFFAPAWGCTTEVYKPALKTLSETNRRTLSLDHPRTGGDMSKTPEEFVKKYPKEELRKAMNILDIMDEKGIPHADIIAHSEGAINIAIAATLHPEKFKNIVFFAPAGLIGKNTFGRLLKGFAGQGARAPSLKAGETTPEIPVTDTEKQVAGKAITEAIKYFAKNPLRGFREGKEIADSDIYEMLKYLHKEKGIGITIMSGVDDPVFPMEKMQKMVKSEIIDGFLSLRGGHGEIGNHPELYMKAAEDMLRKMDQKKTQTNK
;
A
#
# COMPACT_ATOMS: atom_id res chain seq x y z
N MET A 1 -4.61 -55.33 -8.83
CA MET A 1 -4.94 -54.15 -7.95
C MET A 1 -3.85 -53.16 -8.18
N GLU A 2 -4.08 -52.25 -9.11
CA GLU A 2 -3.15 -51.16 -9.40
C GLU A 2 -3.37 -50.05 -8.37
N GLY A 3 -2.29 -49.71 -7.63
CA GLY A 3 -2.31 -48.63 -6.66
C GLY A 3 -2.44 -47.28 -7.36
N ILE A 4 -3.56 -46.61 -7.14
CA ILE A 4 -3.74 -45.21 -7.50
C ILE A 4 -2.86 -44.40 -6.57
N SER A 5 -1.73 -43.92 -7.07
CA SER A 5 -0.93 -42.91 -6.40
C SER A 5 -1.74 -41.61 -6.36
N ASN A 6 -2.24 -41.25 -5.20
CA ASN A 6 -2.76 -39.91 -4.92
C ASN A 6 -1.56 -38.92 -4.85
N GLU A 7 -1.03 -38.59 -6.01
CA GLU A 7 -0.24 -37.35 -6.10
C GLU A 7 -1.23 -36.17 -6.02
N SER A 8 -1.19 -35.45 -4.89
CA SER A 8 -1.81 -34.14 -4.79
C SER A 8 -1.27 -33.29 -5.94
N PRO A 9 -2.08 -32.51 -6.67
CA PRO A 9 -1.58 -31.66 -7.73
C PRO A 9 -0.60 -30.65 -7.10
N GLU A 10 0.69 -30.89 -7.29
CA GLU A 10 1.74 -29.93 -6.92
C GLU A 10 1.41 -28.59 -7.56
N ALA A 11 1.42 -27.55 -6.76
CA ALA A 11 1.08 -26.19 -7.15
C ALA A 11 1.86 -25.80 -8.43
N LYS A 12 1.15 -25.59 -9.53
CA LYS A 12 1.70 -25.24 -10.85
C LYS A 12 2.57 -23.98 -10.84
N ASN A 13 2.56 -23.18 -9.77
CA ASN A 13 3.16 -21.85 -9.70
C ASN A 13 4.41 -21.78 -8.80
N GLY A 14 4.83 -22.84 -8.14
CA GLY A 14 5.90 -22.82 -7.13
C GLY A 14 5.45 -22.19 -5.78
N SER A 15 6.30 -22.30 -4.76
CA SER A 15 6.01 -21.74 -3.44
C SER A 15 5.99 -20.21 -3.46
N PHE A 16 5.41 -19.59 -2.40
CA PHE A 16 5.49 -18.14 -2.21
C PHE A 16 6.94 -17.66 -2.24
N GLU A 17 7.85 -18.37 -1.56
CA GLU A 17 9.27 -18.00 -1.48
C GLU A 17 9.93 -18.00 -2.85
N ASP A 18 9.63 -19.01 -3.69
CA ASP A 18 10.15 -19.11 -5.05
C ASP A 18 9.64 -17.97 -5.94
N GLN A 19 8.35 -17.64 -5.84
CA GLN A 19 7.74 -16.55 -6.60
C GLN A 19 8.25 -15.19 -6.12
N PHE A 20 8.36 -14.98 -4.80
CA PHE A 20 8.87 -13.75 -4.21
C PHE A 20 10.34 -13.48 -4.59
N ALA A 21 11.15 -14.53 -4.68
CA ALA A 21 12.54 -14.41 -5.11
C ALA A 21 12.70 -14.04 -6.60
N LYS A 22 11.68 -14.29 -7.42
CA LYS A 22 11.68 -14.01 -8.87
C LYS A 22 11.16 -12.60 -9.16
N LYS A 23 11.82 -11.56 -8.60
CA LYS A 23 11.49 -10.18 -8.95
C LYS A 23 11.71 -9.92 -10.42
N GLU A 24 10.70 -9.42 -11.10
CA GLU A 24 10.79 -9.04 -12.50
C GLU A 24 11.20 -7.56 -12.62
N ARG A 25 12.07 -7.27 -13.59
CA ARG A 25 12.49 -5.91 -13.90
C ARG A 25 11.67 -5.38 -15.06
N ILE A 26 10.78 -4.44 -14.76
CA ILE A 26 9.87 -3.84 -15.76
C ILE A 26 10.26 -2.39 -16.00
N LYS A 27 10.34 -2.02 -17.29
CA LYS A 27 10.54 -0.62 -17.70
C LYS A 27 9.23 0.15 -17.53
N VAL A 28 9.28 1.18 -16.71
CA VAL A 28 8.13 2.05 -16.39
C VAL A 28 8.52 3.52 -16.58
N THR A 29 7.54 4.42 -16.57
CA THR A 29 7.75 5.86 -16.66
C THR A 29 8.82 6.38 -15.71
N GLY A 30 8.88 5.85 -14.50
CA GLY A 30 9.87 6.24 -13.48
C GLY A 30 11.26 5.61 -13.65
N GLY A 31 11.49 4.75 -14.62
CA GLY A 31 12.76 4.03 -14.83
C GLY A 31 12.57 2.52 -14.95
N VAL A 32 13.30 1.73 -14.16
CA VAL A 32 13.13 0.27 -14.08
C VAL A 32 12.67 -0.09 -12.68
N ALA A 33 11.44 -0.60 -12.57
CA ALA A 33 10.86 -1.10 -11.34
C ALA A 33 11.23 -2.58 -11.13
N GLU A 34 11.37 -3.01 -9.88
CA GLU A 34 11.37 -4.43 -9.51
C GLU A 34 9.97 -4.80 -9.04
N VAL A 35 9.36 -5.79 -9.68
CA VAL A 35 7.96 -6.17 -9.48
C VAL A 35 7.86 -7.57 -8.91
N ILE A 36 7.06 -7.72 -7.87
CA ILE A 36 6.60 -8.99 -7.33
C ILE A 36 5.24 -9.31 -7.94
N ASP A 37 5.07 -10.52 -8.44
CA ASP A 37 3.82 -11.01 -9.03
C ASP A 37 3.58 -12.44 -8.54
N ILE A 38 2.90 -12.58 -7.42
CA ILE A 38 2.53 -13.85 -6.81
C ILE A 38 1.23 -14.33 -7.45
N LYS A 39 1.32 -15.42 -8.20
CA LYS A 39 0.17 -16.02 -8.88
C LYS A 39 -0.72 -16.77 -7.90
N ALA A 40 -2.02 -16.59 -8.01
CA ALA A 40 -2.99 -17.42 -7.31
C ALA A 40 -3.07 -18.81 -7.94
N GLU A 41 -3.48 -19.82 -7.17
CA GLU A 41 -3.76 -21.16 -7.70
C GLU A 41 -4.97 -21.15 -8.64
N ASN A 42 -6.00 -20.39 -8.28
CA ASN A 42 -7.24 -20.22 -9.06
C ASN A 42 -7.50 -18.72 -9.31
N PRO A 43 -6.76 -18.07 -10.21
CA PRO A 43 -6.81 -16.62 -10.39
C PRO A 43 -8.17 -16.11 -10.91
N GLU A 44 -8.97 -16.95 -11.53
CA GLU A 44 -10.29 -16.59 -12.08
C GLU A 44 -11.35 -16.37 -10.99
N LEU A 45 -11.12 -16.88 -9.79
CA LEU A 45 -12.08 -16.82 -8.69
C LEU A 45 -12.03 -15.52 -7.89
N ASN A 46 -10.92 -14.81 -7.94
CA ASN A 46 -10.69 -13.64 -7.11
C ASN A 46 -10.03 -12.48 -7.87
N MET A 47 -10.49 -11.27 -7.58
CA MET A 47 -9.87 -10.04 -8.09
C MET A 47 -8.40 -9.95 -7.67
N PRO A 48 -7.47 -9.61 -8.58
CA PRO A 48 -6.09 -9.31 -8.19
C PRO A 48 -6.01 -8.20 -7.14
N VAL A 49 -5.00 -8.28 -6.26
CA VAL A 49 -4.67 -7.22 -5.31
C VAL A 49 -3.34 -6.59 -5.68
N PHE A 50 -3.33 -5.28 -5.82
CA PHE A 50 -2.09 -4.51 -5.97
C PHE A 50 -1.76 -3.83 -4.65
N PHE A 51 -0.58 -4.11 -4.10
CA PHE A 51 -0.07 -3.50 -2.88
C PHE A 51 0.89 -2.36 -3.21
N ALA A 52 0.50 -1.12 -2.86
CA ALA A 52 1.32 0.08 -3.05
C ALA A 52 2.12 0.40 -1.78
N PRO A 53 3.47 0.39 -1.84
CA PRO A 53 4.33 0.56 -0.68
C PRO A 53 4.41 2.02 -0.21
N ALA A 54 4.91 2.19 1.03
CA ALA A 54 5.21 3.49 1.62
C ALA A 54 6.52 4.09 1.11
N TRP A 55 6.73 5.37 1.40
CA TRP A 55 7.92 6.13 1.07
C TRP A 55 9.22 5.47 1.54
N GLY A 56 10.12 5.28 0.61
CA GLY A 56 11.41 4.67 0.87
C GLY A 56 11.38 3.18 1.20
N CYS A 57 10.21 2.56 1.25
CA CYS A 57 10.07 1.13 1.50
C CYS A 57 10.17 0.30 0.21
N THR A 58 10.59 -0.94 0.38
CA THR A 58 10.65 -1.95 -0.68
C THR A 58 9.70 -3.11 -0.37
N THR A 59 9.42 -3.94 -1.36
CA THR A 59 8.63 -5.17 -1.20
C THR A 59 9.20 -6.10 -0.13
N GLU A 60 10.50 -6.03 0.13
CA GLU A 60 11.17 -6.80 1.18
C GLU A 60 10.66 -6.47 2.59
N VAL A 61 10.28 -5.20 2.83
CA VAL A 61 9.68 -4.78 4.11
C VAL A 61 8.31 -5.41 4.29
N TYR A 62 7.58 -5.57 3.19
CA TYR A 62 6.20 -6.08 3.19
C TYR A 62 6.09 -7.57 2.89
N LYS A 63 7.21 -8.30 2.83
CA LYS A 63 7.19 -9.73 2.50
C LYS A 63 6.19 -10.54 3.34
N PRO A 64 6.10 -10.38 4.68
CA PRO A 64 5.10 -11.08 5.47
C PRO A 64 3.66 -10.70 5.12
N ALA A 65 3.40 -9.42 4.84
CA ALA A 65 2.07 -8.94 4.43
C ALA A 65 1.67 -9.49 3.06
N LEU A 66 2.59 -9.49 2.09
CA LEU A 66 2.36 -10.05 0.75
C LEU A 66 2.13 -11.56 0.80
N LYS A 67 2.82 -12.27 1.73
CA LYS A 67 2.57 -13.68 1.97
C LYS A 67 1.14 -13.91 2.46
N THR A 68 0.71 -13.20 3.50
CA THR A 68 -0.67 -13.31 4.00
C THR A 68 -1.72 -13.01 2.93
N LEU A 69 -1.48 -12.01 2.07
CA LEU A 69 -2.38 -11.72 0.96
C LEU A 69 -2.42 -12.85 -0.07
N SER A 70 -1.28 -13.44 -0.42
CA SER A 70 -1.24 -14.54 -1.38
C SER A 70 -1.99 -15.79 -0.88
N GLU A 71 -2.04 -16.01 0.44
CA GLU A 71 -2.79 -17.09 1.07
C GLU A 71 -4.32 -16.93 0.94
N THR A 72 -4.82 -15.76 0.53
CA THR A 72 -6.24 -15.54 0.21
C THR A 72 -6.66 -16.00 -1.18
N ASN A 73 -5.78 -16.69 -1.88
CA ASN A 73 -5.95 -17.12 -3.27
C ASN A 73 -6.22 -15.97 -4.25
N ARG A 74 -5.60 -14.82 -4.00
CA ARG A 74 -5.59 -13.67 -4.91
C ARG A 74 -4.23 -13.54 -5.57
N ARG A 75 -4.21 -13.27 -6.87
CA ARG A 75 -2.98 -12.79 -7.50
C ARG A 75 -2.54 -11.50 -6.81
N THR A 76 -1.35 -11.49 -6.23
CA THR A 76 -0.83 -10.39 -5.41
C THR A 76 0.36 -9.73 -6.09
N LEU A 77 0.25 -8.43 -6.36
CA LEU A 77 1.31 -7.64 -6.99
C LEU A 77 1.81 -6.56 -6.05
N SER A 78 3.09 -6.25 -6.17
CA SER A 78 3.71 -5.07 -5.55
C SER A 78 4.94 -4.67 -6.34
N LEU A 79 5.51 -3.49 -6.03
CA LEU A 79 6.68 -2.98 -6.73
C LEU A 79 7.66 -2.31 -5.79
N ASP A 80 8.92 -2.30 -6.22
CA ASP A 80 9.94 -1.39 -5.73
C ASP A 80 10.06 -0.25 -6.74
N HIS A 81 9.67 0.97 -6.36
CA HIS A 81 9.78 2.13 -7.24
C HIS A 81 11.21 2.40 -7.67
N PRO A 82 11.45 2.75 -8.97
CA PRO A 82 12.77 3.12 -9.44
C PRO A 82 13.36 4.28 -8.63
N ARG A 83 14.59 4.10 -8.16
CA ARG A 83 15.31 5.10 -7.36
C ARG A 83 16.03 6.14 -8.22
N THR A 84 16.29 5.80 -9.48
CA THR A 84 16.99 6.64 -10.46
C THR A 84 16.37 6.44 -11.85
N GLY A 85 16.67 7.36 -12.73
CA GLY A 85 16.14 7.32 -14.09
C GLY A 85 14.70 7.85 -14.17
N GLY A 86 14.07 7.51 -15.28
CA GLY A 86 12.71 7.87 -15.60
C GLY A 86 12.61 8.86 -16.74
N ASP A 87 11.58 8.69 -17.55
CA ASP A 87 11.24 9.57 -18.66
C ASP A 87 9.74 9.87 -18.61
N MET A 88 9.41 11.09 -18.23
CA MET A 88 8.04 11.58 -18.17
C MET A 88 7.64 12.35 -19.44
N SER A 89 8.44 12.33 -20.50
CA SER A 89 8.17 13.07 -21.73
C SER A 89 6.87 12.65 -22.42
N LYS A 90 6.43 11.42 -22.19
CA LYS A 90 5.15 10.88 -22.69
C LYS A 90 3.96 11.14 -21.76
N THR A 91 4.18 11.66 -20.56
CA THR A 91 3.10 11.99 -19.63
C THR A 91 2.42 13.28 -20.13
N PRO A 92 1.08 13.30 -20.26
CA PRO A 92 0.36 14.48 -20.70
C PRO A 92 0.70 15.71 -19.85
N GLU A 93 0.88 16.85 -20.51
CA GLU A 93 1.34 18.09 -19.86
C GLU A 93 0.35 18.57 -18.79
N GLU A 94 -0.95 18.39 -19.01
CA GLU A 94 -1.98 18.70 -18.02
C GLU A 94 -1.80 17.93 -16.70
N PHE A 95 -1.33 16.68 -16.75
CA PHE A 95 -1.06 15.90 -15.55
C PHE A 95 0.19 16.40 -14.83
N VAL A 96 1.24 16.71 -15.59
CA VAL A 96 2.49 17.25 -15.04
C VAL A 96 2.27 18.60 -14.35
N LYS A 97 1.33 19.42 -14.85
CA LYS A 97 0.94 20.69 -14.23
C LYS A 97 0.05 20.52 -12.99
N LYS A 98 -0.77 19.45 -12.97
CA LYS A 98 -1.80 19.25 -11.95
C LYS A 98 -1.27 18.56 -10.70
N TYR A 99 -0.35 17.60 -10.83
CA TYR A 99 0.10 16.74 -9.75
C TYR A 99 1.56 16.98 -9.40
N PRO A 100 1.96 16.73 -8.13
CA PRO A 100 3.36 16.73 -7.72
C PRO A 100 4.15 15.73 -8.56
N LYS A 101 5.33 16.15 -9.04
CA LYS A 101 6.07 15.42 -10.07
C LYS A 101 6.49 14.01 -9.66
N GLU A 102 7.02 13.85 -8.44
CA GLU A 102 7.50 12.56 -7.99
C GLU A 102 6.33 11.61 -7.66
N GLU A 103 5.24 12.15 -7.10
CA GLU A 103 4.03 11.38 -6.83
C GLU A 103 3.33 10.94 -8.13
N LEU A 104 3.21 11.84 -9.11
CA LEU A 104 2.68 11.50 -10.44
C LEU A 104 3.52 10.40 -11.10
N ARG A 105 4.85 10.50 -11.04
CA ARG A 105 5.75 9.51 -11.59
C ARG A 105 5.54 8.13 -10.97
N LYS A 106 5.33 8.05 -9.64
CA LYS A 106 5.04 6.80 -8.95
C LYS A 106 3.65 6.26 -9.31
N ALA A 107 2.66 7.13 -9.47
CA ALA A 107 1.34 6.76 -9.97
C ALA A 107 1.40 6.16 -11.38
N MET A 108 2.16 6.79 -12.29
CA MET A 108 2.37 6.24 -13.64
C MET A 108 3.09 4.88 -13.61
N ASN A 109 4.07 4.67 -12.74
CA ASN A 109 4.72 3.36 -12.60
C ASN A 109 3.72 2.25 -12.25
N ILE A 110 2.74 2.54 -11.39
CA ILE A 110 1.69 1.58 -11.02
C ILE A 110 0.84 1.24 -12.23
N LEU A 111 0.40 2.25 -12.98
CA LEU A 111 -0.39 2.06 -14.20
C LEU A 111 0.37 1.26 -15.26
N ASP A 112 1.63 1.62 -15.51
CA ASP A 112 2.51 0.91 -16.46
C ASP A 112 2.64 -0.58 -16.09
N ILE A 113 2.80 -0.90 -14.80
CA ILE A 113 2.88 -2.28 -14.32
C ILE A 113 1.55 -3.01 -14.49
N MET A 114 0.42 -2.38 -14.20
CA MET A 114 -0.89 -2.99 -14.41
C MET A 114 -1.10 -3.32 -15.89
N ASP A 115 -0.68 -2.43 -16.81
CA ASP A 115 -0.77 -2.66 -18.25
C ASP A 115 0.17 -3.79 -18.69
N GLU A 116 1.44 -3.76 -18.31
CA GLU A 116 2.44 -4.78 -18.66
C GLU A 116 2.05 -6.17 -18.15
N LYS A 117 1.38 -6.22 -16.98
CA LYS A 117 0.92 -7.47 -16.36
C LYS A 117 -0.46 -7.93 -16.82
N GLY A 118 -1.08 -7.20 -17.75
CA GLY A 118 -2.40 -7.50 -18.27
C GLY A 118 -3.48 -7.48 -17.18
N ILE A 119 -3.42 -6.51 -16.27
CA ILE A 119 -4.39 -6.34 -15.19
C ILE A 119 -5.34 -5.21 -15.55
N PRO A 120 -6.54 -5.55 -16.06
CA PRO A 120 -7.51 -4.54 -16.47
C PRO A 120 -8.08 -3.77 -15.26
N HIS A 121 -8.23 -4.43 -14.12
CA HIS A 121 -8.67 -3.85 -12.86
C HIS A 121 -8.20 -4.68 -11.66
N ALA A 122 -8.05 -4.03 -10.52
CA ALA A 122 -7.59 -4.64 -9.27
C ALA A 122 -8.27 -4.02 -8.05
N ASP A 123 -8.31 -4.78 -6.97
CA ASP A 123 -8.43 -4.22 -5.63
C ASP A 123 -7.05 -3.72 -5.17
N ILE A 124 -7.05 -2.71 -4.31
CA ILE A 124 -5.83 -2.03 -3.90
C ILE A 124 -5.69 -2.05 -2.37
N ILE A 125 -4.48 -2.29 -1.90
CA ILE A 125 -4.05 -1.97 -0.54
C ILE A 125 -2.88 -1.00 -0.66
N ALA A 126 -2.97 0.18 -0.04
CA ALA A 126 -1.94 1.19 -0.16
C ALA A 126 -1.52 1.71 1.22
N HIS A 127 -0.23 1.73 1.50
CA HIS A 127 0.33 2.19 2.76
C HIS A 127 0.96 3.58 2.62
N SER A 128 0.61 4.48 3.54
CA SER A 128 1.29 5.78 3.71
C SER A 128 1.33 6.60 2.41
N GLU A 129 2.51 6.90 1.84
CA GLU A 129 2.69 7.58 0.55
C GLU A 129 1.98 6.85 -0.59
N GLY A 130 1.93 5.52 -0.56
CA GLY A 130 1.21 4.74 -1.56
C GLY A 130 -0.22 5.20 -1.77
N ALA A 131 -0.84 5.80 -0.75
CA ALA A 131 -2.19 6.36 -0.86
C ALA A 131 -2.25 7.55 -1.84
N ILE A 132 -1.24 8.41 -1.85
CA ILE A 132 -1.15 9.54 -2.79
C ILE A 132 -0.98 8.99 -4.21
N ASN A 133 -0.07 8.03 -4.37
CA ASN A 133 0.22 7.43 -5.68
C ASN A 133 -1.03 6.76 -6.26
N ILE A 134 -1.76 5.99 -5.43
CA ILE A 134 -3.00 5.34 -5.85
C ILE A 134 -4.12 6.35 -6.11
N ALA A 135 -4.28 7.38 -5.28
CA ALA A 135 -5.30 8.41 -5.52
C ALA A 135 -5.09 9.10 -6.86
N ILE A 136 -3.83 9.43 -7.22
CA ILE A 136 -3.49 10.00 -8.53
C ILE A 136 -3.77 8.98 -9.64
N ALA A 137 -3.23 7.75 -9.54
CA ALA A 137 -3.40 6.72 -10.55
C ALA A 137 -4.88 6.41 -10.83
N ALA A 138 -5.68 6.26 -9.76
CA ALA A 138 -7.11 6.01 -9.86
C ALA A 138 -7.88 7.22 -10.43
N THR A 139 -7.43 8.45 -10.16
CA THR A 139 -8.04 9.64 -10.78
C THR A 139 -7.76 9.70 -12.29
N LEU A 140 -6.60 9.23 -12.73
CA LEU A 140 -6.23 9.17 -14.14
C LEU A 140 -6.96 8.04 -14.88
N HIS A 141 -7.07 6.86 -14.27
CA HIS A 141 -7.63 5.64 -14.85
C HIS A 141 -8.57 4.93 -13.87
N PRO A 142 -9.73 5.52 -13.52
CA PRO A 142 -10.63 4.98 -12.51
C PRO A 142 -11.14 3.57 -12.84
N GLU A 143 -11.24 3.21 -14.11
CA GLU A 143 -11.66 1.89 -14.57
C GLU A 143 -10.74 0.75 -14.13
N LYS A 144 -9.49 1.05 -13.79
CA LYS A 144 -8.51 0.06 -13.30
C LYS A 144 -8.64 -0.27 -11.82
N PHE A 145 -9.46 0.45 -11.08
CA PHE A 145 -9.55 0.36 -9.62
C PHE A 145 -10.96 0.00 -9.17
N LYS A 146 -11.11 -1.10 -8.43
CA LYS A 146 -12.42 -1.55 -7.96
C LYS A 146 -12.71 -1.11 -6.53
N ASN A 147 -11.86 -1.52 -5.59
CA ASN A 147 -11.93 -1.13 -4.18
C ASN A 147 -10.53 -0.79 -3.69
N ILE A 148 -10.45 0.13 -2.74
CA ILE A 148 -9.20 0.61 -2.19
C ILE A 148 -9.25 0.58 -0.66
N VAL A 149 -8.29 -0.09 -0.04
CA VAL A 149 -8.02 -0.02 1.39
C VAL A 149 -6.75 0.80 1.60
N PHE A 150 -6.89 1.95 2.20
CA PHE A 150 -5.78 2.80 2.58
C PHE A 150 -5.32 2.52 4.00
N PHE A 151 -4.04 2.37 4.18
CA PHE A 151 -3.40 2.10 5.45
C PHE A 151 -2.59 3.31 5.89
N ALA A 152 -2.93 3.92 7.04
CA ALA A 152 -2.26 5.12 7.55
C ALA A 152 -1.94 6.13 6.42
N PRO A 153 -2.93 6.53 5.59
CA PRO A 153 -2.70 7.24 4.34
C PRO A 153 -2.09 8.62 4.52
N ALA A 154 -1.09 8.94 3.72
CA ALA A 154 -0.63 10.30 3.53
C ALA A 154 -1.68 11.11 2.73
N GLY A 155 -1.69 12.44 2.92
CA GLY A 155 -2.58 13.35 2.19
C GLY A 155 -3.99 13.50 2.75
N LEU A 156 -4.31 12.89 3.91
CA LEU A 156 -5.63 13.00 4.56
C LEU A 156 -5.64 13.75 5.90
N ILE A 157 -4.57 14.40 6.24
CA ILE A 157 -4.50 15.22 7.45
C ILE A 157 -4.45 16.73 7.16
N GLY A 158 -4.72 17.10 5.91
CA GLY A 158 -4.52 18.43 5.40
C GLY A 158 -3.04 18.77 5.16
N LYS A 159 -2.78 19.97 4.67
CA LYS A 159 -1.41 20.44 4.43
C LYS A 159 -0.55 20.34 5.68
N ASN A 160 0.62 19.83 5.50
CA ASN A 160 1.57 19.52 6.55
C ASN A 160 2.92 20.22 6.29
N THR A 161 3.86 20.09 7.19
CA THR A 161 5.23 20.54 6.96
C THR A 161 6.17 19.33 6.94
N PHE A 162 7.18 19.39 6.07
CA PHE A 162 8.20 18.35 6.01
C PHE A 162 8.86 18.09 7.37
N GLY A 163 9.11 19.15 8.15
CA GLY A 163 9.65 19.04 9.52
C GLY A 163 8.74 18.24 10.47
N ARG A 164 7.40 18.45 10.40
CA ARG A 164 6.47 17.65 11.20
C ARG A 164 6.43 16.19 10.74
N LEU A 165 6.48 15.95 9.42
CA LEU A 165 6.54 14.60 8.87
C LEU A 165 7.77 13.86 9.41
N LEU A 166 8.95 14.47 9.35
CA LEU A 166 10.19 13.89 9.90
C LEU A 166 10.10 13.66 11.41
N LYS A 167 9.52 14.61 12.16
CA LYS A 167 9.29 14.44 13.61
C LYS A 167 8.38 13.25 13.91
N GLY A 168 7.34 13.04 13.09
CA GLY A 168 6.45 11.89 13.18
C GLY A 168 7.20 10.57 12.99
N PHE A 169 8.05 10.48 11.96
CA PHE A 169 8.87 9.29 11.73
C PHE A 169 9.91 9.05 12.84
N ALA A 170 10.56 10.12 13.34
CA ALA A 170 11.44 10.01 14.50
C ALA A 170 10.69 9.52 15.75
N GLY A 171 9.47 10.02 15.96
CA GLY A 171 8.59 9.58 17.04
C GLY A 171 8.18 8.12 16.92
N GLN A 172 7.96 7.61 15.69
CA GLN A 172 7.69 6.21 15.44
C GLN A 172 8.89 5.33 15.83
N GLY A 173 10.11 5.72 15.48
CA GLY A 173 11.33 4.99 15.85
C GLY A 173 11.60 4.98 17.35
N ALA A 174 11.24 6.06 18.05
CA ALA A 174 11.39 6.18 19.52
C ALA A 174 10.30 5.43 20.29
N ARG A 175 9.19 5.09 19.65
CA ARG A 175 8.08 4.30 20.20
C ARG A 175 8.22 2.80 19.94
N ALA A 176 9.44 2.30 19.74
CA ALA A 176 9.69 0.88 19.91
C ALA A 176 9.07 0.47 21.26
N PRO A 177 8.36 -0.66 21.37
CA PRO A 177 7.18 -0.87 22.22
C PRO A 177 7.44 -0.59 23.68
N SER A 178 7.28 0.64 24.11
CA SER A 178 7.15 0.97 25.51
C SER A 178 5.66 1.20 25.78
N LEU A 179 4.95 0.13 26.08
CA LEU A 179 3.74 0.27 26.90
C LEU A 179 4.17 0.99 28.17
N LYS A 180 3.59 2.14 28.42
CA LYS A 180 3.84 2.85 29.67
C LYS A 180 3.47 1.93 30.82
N ALA A 181 4.38 1.74 31.74
CA ALA A 181 4.12 1.00 32.97
C ALA A 181 2.84 1.58 33.61
N GLY A 182 1.78 0.75 33.73
CA GLY A 182 0.51 1.13 34.34
C GLY A 182 -0.75 0.75 33.54
N GLU A 183 -0.66 0.39 32.26
CA GLU A 183 -1.83 -0.11 31.52
C GLU A 183 -1.92 -1.64 31.62
N THR A 184 -2.98 -2.12 32.26
CA THR A 184 -3.31 -3.55 32.43
C THR A 184 -3.90 -4.20 31.19
N THR A 185 -3.33 -3.97 30.04
CA THR A 185 -3.67 -4.73 28.83
C THR A 185 -2.57 -5.77 28.59
N PRO A 186 -2.92 -7.03 28.26
CA PRO A 186 -1.90 -8.03 28.00
C PRO A 186 -0.94 -7.52 26.92
N GLU A 187 0.34 -7.45 27.26
CA GLU A 187 1.40 -7.16 26.33
C GLU A 187 1.37 -8.24 25.25
N ILE A 188 1.10 -7.86 24.01
CA ILE A 188 1.44 -8.73 22.89
C ILE A 188 2.96 -8.60 22.77
N PRO A 189 3.73 -9.63 23.10
CA PRO A 189 5.18 -9.51 23.07
C PRO A 189 5.63 -9.22 21.64
N VAL A 190 6.49 -8.22 21.49
CA VAL A 190 7.13 -7.92 20.20
C VAL A 190 8.00 -9.11 19.84
N THR A 191 7.63 -9.80 18.78
CA THR A 191 8.36 -10.98 18.31
C THR A 191 9.71 -10.55 17.71
N ASP A 192 10.67 -11.48 17.67
CA ASP A 192 11.97 -11.21 17.03
C ASP A 192 11.78 -10.89 15.52
N THR A 193 10.74 -11.43 14.89
CA THR A 193 10.33 -11.12 13.53
C THR A 193 9.96 -9.65 13.37
N GLU A 194 9.23 -9.07 14.32
CA GLU A 194 8.83 -7.65 14.29
C GLU A 194 10.02 -6.71 14.43
N LYS A 195 10.98 -7.05 15.31
CA LYS A 195 12.24 -6.28 15.43
C LYS A 195 13.05 -6.34 14.15
N GLN A 196 13.09 -7.49 13.48
CA GLN A 196 13.78 -7.66 12.19
C GLN A 196 13.11 -6.84 11.09
N VAL A 197 11.77 -6.83 11.01
CA VAL A 197 11.02 -6.04 10.02
C VAL A 197 11.25 -4.55 10.22
N ALA A 198 11.19 -4.05 11.46
CA ALA A 198 11.46 -2.66 11.78
C ALA A 198 12.90 -2.25 11.43
N GLY A 199 13.89 -3.07 11.78
CA GLY A 199 15.30 -2.85 11.42
C GLY A 199 15.54 -2.86 9.92
N LYS A 200 14.85 -3.75 9.19
CA LYS A 200 14.91 -3.83 7.74
C LYS A 200 14.30 -2.58 7.08
N ALA A 201 13.15 -2.10 7.56
CA ALA A 201 12.51 -0.88 7.07
C ALA A 201 13.42 0.35 7.20
N ILE A 202 14.07 0.52 8.36
CA ILE A 202 15.04 1.59 8.60
C ILE A 202 16.23 1.47 7.63
N THR A 203 16.79 0.28 7.48
CA THR A 203 17.91 0.02 6.59
C THR A 203 17.59 0.34 5.13
N GLU A 204 16.41 -0.07 4.66
CA GLU A 204 15.96 0.20 3.29
C GLU A 204 15.70 1.70 3.06
N ALA A 205 15.11 2.38 4.04
CA ALA A 205 14.93 3.82 3.99
C ALA A 205 16.28 4.56 3.91
N ILE A 206 17.27 4.18 4.73
CA ILE A 206 18.63 4.76 4.66
C ILE A 206 19.25 4.54 3.28
N LYS A 207 19.17 3.32 2.74
CA LYS A 207 19.67 3.01 1.39
C LYS A 207 18.95 3.81 0.30
N TYR A 208 17.65 4.02 0.47
CA TYR A 208 16.86 4.82 -0.46
C TYR A 208 17.35 6.25 -0.51
N PHE A 209 17.47 6.90 0.64
CA PHE A 209 17.94 8.29 0.73
C PHE A 209 19.41 8.45 0.32
N ALA A 210 20.28 7.50 0.67
CA ALA A 210 21.69 7.56 0.29
C ALA A 210 21.90 7.52 -1.22
N LYS A 211 21.03 6.83 -1.97
CA LYS A 211 21.15 6.74 -3.45
C LYS A 211 20.79 8.04 -4.16
N ASN A 212 19.80 8.79 -3.65
CA ASN A 212 19.39 10.07 -4.26
C ASN A 212 18.76 11.00 -3.21
N PRO A 213 19.56 11.67 -2.38
CA PRO A 213 19.08 12.48 -1.28
C PRO A 213 18.21 13.66 -1.73
N LEU A 214 18.53 14.28 -2.89
CA LEU A 214 17.72 15.40 -3.43
C LEU A 214 16.33 14.96 -3.85
N ARG A 215 16.21 13.75 -4.42
CA ARG A 215 14.92 13.18 -4.78
C ARG A 215 14.13 12.82 -3.53
N GLY A 216 14.76 12.15 -2.56
CA GLY A 216 14.12 11.82 -1.30
C GLY A 216 13.58 13.05 -0.57
N PHE A 217 14.33 14.16 -0.57
CA PHE A 217 13.86 15.43 0.00
C PHE A 217 12.64 16.00 -0.75
N ARG A 218 12.66 15.98 -2.10
CA ARG A 218 11.50 16.43 -2.91
C ARG A 218 10.27 15.58 -2.65
N GLU A 219 10.40 14.24 -2.66
CA GLU A 219 9.31 13.32 -2.34
C GLU A 219 8.72 13.63 -0.96
N GLY A 220 9.56 13.75 0.07
CA GLY A 220 9.08 14.06 1.43
C GLY A 220 8.36 15.41 1.52
N LYS A 221 8.78 16.42 0.75
CA LYS A 221 8.07 17.68 0.63
C LYS A 221 6.74 17.52 -0.09
N GLU A 222 6.72 16.81 -1.21
CA GLU A 222 5.50 16.55 -1.97
C GLU A 222 4.47 15.76 -1.14
N ILE A 223 4.92 14.75 -0.36
CA ILE A 223 4.06 14.02 0.59
C ILE A 223 3.45 14.97 1.64
N ALA A 224 4.26 15.86 2.21
CA ALA A 224 3.80 16.81 3.22
C ALA A 224 2.80 17.85 2.66
N ASP A 225 2.97 18.25 1.42
CA ASP A 225 2.12 19.24 0.74
C ASP A 225 0.87 18.60 0.10
N SER A 226 0.81 17.27 0.00
CA SER A 226 -0.29 16.57 -0.67
C SER A 226 -1.59 16.61 0.11
N ASP A 227 -2.69 16.76 -0.61
CA ASP A 227 -4.07 16.60 -0.16
C ASP A 227 -4.83 15.78 -1.20
N ILE A 228 -5.31 14.61 -0.78
CA ILE A 228 -6.03 13.68 -1.67
C ILE A 228 -7.54 13.67 -1.45
N TYR A 229 -8.07 14.53 -0.57
CA TYR A 229 -9.48 14.51 -0.19
C TYR A 229 -10.43 14.63 -1.40
N GLU A 230 -10.22 15.64 -2.26
CA GLU A 230 -11.08 15.85 -3.42
C GLU A 230 -10.94 14.73 -4.47
N MET A 231 -9.73 14.10 -4.56
CA MET A 231 -9.55 12.90 -5.39
C MET A 231 -10.37 11.73 -4.86
N LEU A 232 -10.32 11.45 -3.56
CA LEU A 232 -11.12 10.36 -2.96
C LEU A 232 -12.61 10.61 -3.09
N LYS A 233 -13.06 11.86 -2.92
CA LYS A 233 -14.44 12.25 -3.12
C LYS A 233 -14.91 11.97 -4.55
N TYR A 234 -14.12 12.37 -5.53
CA TYR A 234 -14.39 12.06 -6.94
C TYR A 234 -14.45 10.57 -7.22
N LEU A 235 -13.45 9.82 -6.74
CA LEU A 235 -13.37 8.37 -6.94
C LEU A 235 -14.56 7.64 -6.31
N HIS A 236 -14.94 8.02 -5.10
CA HIS A 236 -16.03 7.38 -4.39
C HIS A 236 -17.39 7.77 -4.95
N LYS A 237 -17.66 9.08 -5.11
CA LYS A 237 -19.00 9.60 -5.50
C LYS A 237 -19.28 9.47 -6.98
N GLU A 238 -18.28 9.79 -7.84
CA GLU A 238 -18.49 9.86 -9.28
C GLU A 238 -18.10 8.55 -9.99
N LYS A 239 -17.14 7.80 -9.44
CA LYS A 239 -16.64 6.57 -10.06
C LYS A 239 -17.11 5.30 -9.35
N GLY A 240 -17.77 5.41 -8.20
CA GLY A 240 -18.28 4.26 -7.45
C GLY A 240 -17.18 3.32 -6.91
N ILE A 241 -15.95 3.83 -6.77
CA ILE A 241 -14.86 3.05 -6.19
C ILE A 241 -15.10 2.91 -4.70
N GLY A 242 -15.04 1.66 -4.19
CA GLY A 242 -15.12 1.41 -2.75
C GLY A 242 -13.86 1.90 -2.05
N ILE A 243 -14.01 2.64 -0.96
CA ILE A 243 -12.87 3.21 -0.22
C ILE A 243 -13.03 2.93 1.27
N THR A 244 -12.03 2.28 1.86
CA THR A 244 -11.91 2.10 3.31
C THR A 244 -10.56 2.62 3.79
N ILE A 245 -10.55 3.24 4.97
CA ILE A 245 -9.33 3.70 5.63
C ILE A 245 -9.09 2.85 6.87
N MET A 246 -7.85 2.41 7.04
CA MET A 246 -7.36 1.76 8.25
C MET A 246 -6.24 2.62 8.84
N SER A 247 -6.27 2.88 10.15
CA SER A 247 -5.27 3.71 10.81
C SER A 247 -4.95 3.21 12.21
N GLY A 248 -3.68 3.31 12.58
CA GLY A 248 -3.25 3.09 13.95
C GLY A 248 -3.70 4.25 14.87
N VAL A 249 -4.25 3.92 16.05
CA VAL A 249 -4.69 4.94 17.02
C VAL A 249 -3.55 5.78 17.56
N ASP A 250 -2.34 5.23 17.56
CA ASP A 250 -1.12 5.85 18.08
C ASP A 250 -0.17 6.33 16.97
N ASP A 251 -0.66 6.49 15.73
CA ASP A 251 0.16 6.91 14.60
C ASP A 251 0.66 8.37 14.78
N PRO A 252 1.96 8.59 15.00
CA PRO A 252 2.51 9.93 15.16
C PRO A 252 2.77 10.62 13.82
N VAL A 253 2.81 9.86 12.72
CA VAL A 253 3.08 10.38 11.37
C VAL A 253 1.81 10.98 10.79
N PHE A 254 0.71 10.21 10.80
CA PHE A 254 -0.61 10.67 10.37
C PHE A 254 -1.65 10.44 11.48
N PRO A 255 -1.76 11.38 12.44
CA PRO A 255 -2.64 11.22 13.59
C PRO A 255 -4.09 10.96 13.19
N MET A 256 -4.64 9.85 13.69
CA MET A 256 -5.99 9.37 13.39
C MET A 256 -7.06 10.46 13.60
N GLU A 257 -6.94 11.24 14.65
CA GLU A 257 -7.90 12.32 14.97
C GLU A 257 -7.99 13.39 13.88
N LYS A 258 -6.84 13.73 13.25
CA LYS A 258 -6.81 14.67 12.12
C LYS A 258 -7.45 14.04 10.89
N MET A 259 -7.18 12.79 10.66
CA MET A 259 -7.72 12.02 9.54
C MET A 259 -9.25 11.88 9.66
N GLN A 260 -9.75 11.53 10.84
CA GLN A 260 -11.20 11.44 11.10
C GLN A 260 -11.93 12.76 10.87
N LYS A 261 -11.31 13.91 11.17
CA LYS A 261 -11.90 15.22 10.89
C LYS A 261 -12.03 15.51 9.40
N MET A 262 -11.07 15.05 8.60
CA MET A 262 -11.11 15.19 7.14
C MET A 262 -12.13 14.24 6.51
N VAL A 263 -12.23 13.03 7.05
CA VAL A 263 -13.07 11.95 6.52
C VAL A 263 -14.47 11.97 7.14
N LYS A 264 -15.12 13.11 7.20
CA LYS A 264 -16.53 13.15 7.61
C LYS A 264 -17.39 12.42 6.58
N SER A 265 -17.65 11.17 6.87
CA SER A 265 -18.74 10.26 6.45
C SER A 265 -19.10 10.07 4.96
N GLU A 266 -18.74 10.95 4.03
CA GLU A 266 -19.33 10.88 2.69
C GLU A 266 -18.37 10.42 1.57
N ILE A 267 -17.08 10.27 1.84
CA ILE A 267 -16.08 9.94 0.82
C ILE A 267 -15.47 8.55 0.97
N ILE A 268 -15.95 7.78 1.94
CA ILE A 268 -15.48 6.43 2.23
C ILE A 268 -16.60 5.51 2.66
N ASP A 269 -16.42 4.20 2.44
CA ASP A 269 -17.35 3.16 2.90
C ASP A 269 -17.11 2.75 4.36
N GLY A 270 -15.90 2.91 4.86
CA GLY A 270 -15.55 2.54 6.21
C GLY A 270 -14.27 3.16 6.72
N PHE A 271 -14.19 3.28 8.05
CA PHE A 271 -12.98 3.67 8.76
C PHE A 271 -12.72 2.66 9.88
N LEU A 272 -11.58 2.00 9.84
CA LEU A 272 -11.17 1.04 10.86
C LEU A 272 -9.96 1.58 11.61
N SER A 273 -10.10 1.78 12.91
CA SER A 273 -8.97 2.09 13.78
C SER A 273 -8.46 0.81 14.44
N LEU A 274 -7.16 0.61 14.41
CA LEU A 274 -6.49 -0.50 15.05
C LEU A 274 -5.48 0.03 16.06
N ARG A 275 -5.17 -0.78 17.06
CA ARG A 275 -4.13 -0.43 18.03
C ARG A 275 -2.77 -0.42 17.34
N GLY A 276 -1.92 0.58 17.67
CA GLY A 276 -0.56 0.68 17.17
C GLY A 276 -0.28 1.96 16.36
N GLY A 277 0.92 2.05 15.82
CA GLY A 277 1.45 3.22 15.13
C GLY A 277 1.48 3.07 13.60
N HIS A 278 2.32 3.91 12.98
CA HIS A 278 2.42 3.99 11.51
C HIS A 278 2.96 2.71 10.83
N GLY A 279 3.86 2.01 11.49
CA GLY A 279 4.55 0.83 10.94
C GLY A 279 3.89 -0.52 11.24
N GLU A 280 2.71 -0.54 11.83
CA GLU A 280 2.08 -1.77 12.34
C GLU A 280 1.74 -2.80 11.26
N ILE A 281 1.55 -2.38 10.04
CA ILE A 281 1.39 -3.29 8.90
C ILE A 281 2.60 -4.22 8.71
N GLY A 282 3.79 -3.77 9.13
CA GLY A 282 5.00 -4.58 9.16
C GLY A 282 5.13 -5.43 10.42
N ASN A 283 4.61 -4.94 11.55
CA ASN A 283 4.72 -5.59 12.85
C ASN A 283 3.66 -6.69 13.03
N HIS A 284 2.44 -6.46 12.55
CA HIS A 284 1.32 -7.39 12.65
C HIS A 284 0.69 -7.67 11.28
N PRO A 285 1.47 -8.16 10.29
CA PRO A 285 1.03 -8.26 8.90
C PRO A 285 -0.23 -9.12 8.73
N GLU A 286 -0.35 -10.23 9.45
CA GLU A 286 -1.51 -11.11 9.36
C GLU A 286 -2.80 -10.41 9.79
N LEU A 287 -2.79 -9.74 10.93
CA LEU A 287 -3.96 -9.02 11.44
C LEU A 287 -4.42 -7.97 10.43
N TYR A 288 -3.46 -7.20 9.94
CA TYR A 288 -3.75 -6.07 9.06
C TYR A 288 -4.20 -6.51 7.68
N MET A 289 -3.58 -7.54 7.10
CA MET A 289 -3.97 -8.05 5.78
C MET A 289 -5.30 -8.78 5.81
N LYS A 290 -5.58 -9.55 6.87
CA LYS A 290 -6.91 -10.17 7.05
C LYS A 290 -8.00 -9.12 7.19
N ALA A 291 -7.77 -8.07 7.99
CA ALA A 291 -8.71 -6.97 8.13
C ALA A 291 -8.91 -6.21 6.79
N ALA A 292 -7.86 -5.97 6.04
CA ALA A 292 -7.95 -5.35 4.71
C ALA A 292 -8.76 -6.21 3.74
N GLU A 293 -8.51 -7.52 3.70
CA GLU A 293 -9.27 -8.47 2.87
C GLU A 293 -10.75 -8.49 3.24
N ASP A 294 -11.08 -8.49 4.52
CA ASP A 294 -12.46 -8.42 4.99
C ASP A 294 -13.16 -7.12 4.55
N MET A 295 -12.43 -5.99 4.54
CA MET A 295 -12.97 -4.72 4.05
C MET A 295 -13.20 -4.76 2.54
N LEU A 296 -12.27 -5.32 1.75
CA LEU A 296 -12.44 -5.49 0.31
C LEU A 296 -13.70 -6.33 0.01
N ARG A 297 -13.87 -7.46 0.69
CA ARG A 297 -15.04 -8.34 0.54
C ARG A 297 -16.36 -7.65 0.92
N LYS A 298 -16.37 -6.87 2.00
CA LYS A 298 -17.55 -6.11 2.43
C LYS A 298 -17.96 -5.05 1.41
N MET A 299 -16.99 -4.35 0.82
CA MET A 299 -17.27 -3.38 -0.24
C MET A 299 -17.87 -4.05 -1.48
N ASP A 300 -17.40 -5.25 -1.86
CA ASP A 300 -17.99 -6.04 -2.94
C ASP A 300 -19.42 -6.48 -2.66
N GLN A 301 -19.69 -6.98 -1.47
CA GLN A 301 -21.05 -7.40 -1.06
C GLN A 301 -22.04 -6.24 -1.08
N LYS A 302 -21.62 -5.06 -0.60
CA LYS A 302 -22.44 -3.84 -0.62
C LYS A 302 -22.82 -3.43 -2.05
N LYS A 303 -21.88 -3.44 -2.98
CA LYS A 303 -22.12 -3.13 -4.41
C LYS A 303 -23.11 -4.10 -5.05
N THR A 304 -23.01 -5.38 -4.72
CA THR A 304 -23.91 -6.43 -5.25
C THR A 304 -25.35 -6.27 -4.73
N GLN A 305 -25.52 -5.77 -3.50
CA GLN A 305 -26.85 -5.52 -2.92
C GLN A 305 -27.51 -4.26 -3.46
N THR A 306 -26.74 -3.23 -3.80
CA THR A 306 -27.25 -1.95 -4.33
C THR A 306 -27.69 -2.08 -5.80
N ASN A 307 -27.16 -3.07 -6.53
CA ASN A 307 -27.50 -3.33 -7.93
C ASN A 307 -28.65 -4.33 -8.13
N LYS A 308 -29.27 -4.80 -7.05
CA LYS A 308 -30.51 -5.61 -7.03
C LYS A 308 -31.71 -4.78 -6.62
#